data_a9868dea6c45cb6a3033a77e9d33419f
#
_entry.id   a9868dea6c45cb6a3033a77e9d33419f
#
_cell.length_a   1.000
_cell.length_b   1.000
_cell.length_c   1.000
_cell.angle_alpha   90.00
_cell.angle_beta   90.00
_cell.angle_gamma   90.00
#
_symmetry.space_group_name_H-M   'P 1'
#
loop_
_entity.id
_entity.type
_entity.pdbx_description
1 polymer ?
#
loop_
_entity_poly.entity_id
_entity_poly.type
_entity_poly.pdbx_seq_one_letter_code
_entity_poly.pdbx_strand_id
1 'polypeptide(L)'
;MNKDELLAKFQRLGKVLMTPVLILPIAGILQGFGNAFTSPTLTAAVPWLAAPGFAIFFSILKAAAGIVMNNIPVIFSICLAYGFAKSEKATAALCGFLGYMCMNSVMGTFLTATGVIDPANLTTGQSTILGITTLDTGVIGGLLVGAIVAWLHNRYYKIELPAVFSIFNGMRFIPAVTLLSCSILALVMSFVFPFIQNALGALSEFIKTTGAFGAFVYGAGERMLLPFGLHHFVYLPFFFTSLGGVETIDGQTVQGAINIYNAILGSPSTPFNIEVSRFVMNGKVIFAMFGLPGAALAFYKTALPKNKKKTAALMIAIVVPCILSGITEPLEYSFLFIAPILYVFHALMAGLAYALTYILQFNVAGSASFGGPLLSLIFNGIMGAAKGSNWQVILFLGPIYFVVYYFVFKFIILKKGLKTPGREEESDDEAEKAPKTVISDLIPAIVEAVGGDNNIKSVEACFTRLRIQLNDCDKVVDDAEFTEKLEARGIVHVNGGVQIVYGNMASNYATQMRELLGME
;
A
#
# COMPACT_ATOMS: atom_id res chain seq x y z
N MET A 1 20.31 2.07 20.34
CA MET A 1 19.69 1.35 19.21
C MET A 1 20.55 1.61 18.00
N ASN A 2 21.11 0.55 17.39
CA ASN A 2 22.01 0.68 16.24
C ASN A 2 21.19 1.09 15.00
N LYS A 3 21.79 1.86 14.08
CA LYS A 3 21.13 2.36 12.85
C LYS A 3 20.54 1.23 12.00
N ASP A 4 21.22 0.08 11.97
CA ASP A 4 20.77 -1.10 11.23
C ASP A 4 19.54 -1.77 11.88
N GLU A 5 19.47 -1.78 13.20
CA GLU A 5 18.34 -2.30 13.97
C GLU A 5 17.08 -1.42 13.79
N LEU A 6 17.27 -0.11 13.73
CA LEU A 6 16.20 0.84 13.44
C LEU A 6 15.68 0.65 12.02
N LEU A 7 16.58 0.53 11.04
CA LEU A 7 16.23 0.30 9.65
C LEU A 7 15.46 -1.02 9.46
N ALA A 8 15.90 -2.10 10.12
CA ALA A 8 15.21 -3.39 10.09
C ALA A 8 13.77 -3.32 10.66
N LYS A 9 13.58 -2.55 11.76
CA LYS A 9 12.24 -2.32 12.33
C LYS A 9 11.32 -1.55 11.36
N PHE A 10 11.84 -0.51 10.70
CA PHE A 10 11.09 0.24 9.69
C PHE A 10 10.73 -0.61 8.47
N GLN A 11 11.67 -1.43 7.97
CA GLN A 11 11.40 -2.36 6.87
C GLN A 11 10.34 -3.40 7.24
N ARG A 12 10.35 -3.91 8.48
CA ARG A 12 9.32 -4.83 8.98
C ARG A 12 7.96 -4.14 9.08
N LEU A 13 7.91 -2.90 9.57
CA LEU A 13 6.68 -2.10 9.62
C LEU A 13 6.11 -1.89 8.21
N GLY A 14 6.95 -1.49 7.25
CA GLY A 14 6.55 -1.33 5.85
C GLY A 14 5.97 -2.62 5.25
N LYS A 15 6.60 -3.77 5.52
CA LYS A 15 6.10 -5.09 5.05
C LYS A 15 4.72 -5.42 5.63
N VAL A 16 4.49 -5.17 6.91
CA VAL A 16 3.18 -5.44 7.56
C VAL A 16 2.10 -4.50 7.03
N LEU A 17 2.44 -3.22 6.80
CA LEU A 17 1.51 -2.24 6.25
C LEU A 17 1.18 -2.48 4.76
N MET A 18 2.00 -3.23 4.03
CA MET A 18 1.67 -3.61 2.65
C MET A 18 0.46 -4.55 2.56
N THR A 19 0.22 -5.40 3.56
CA THR A 19 -0.89 -6.38 3.52
C THR A 19 -2.26 -5.72 3.33
N PRO A 20 -2.68 -4.73 4.15
CA PRO A 20 -3.93 -4.01 3.92
C PRO A 20 -3.94 -3.21 2.62
N VAL A 21 -2.78 -2.69 2.21
CA VAL A 21 -2.67 -1.87 0.99
C VAL A 21 -2.85 -2.69 -0.28
N LEU A 22 -2.45 -3.96 -0.31
CA LEU A 22 -2.64 -4.85 -1.46
C LEU A 22 -4.13 -5.16 -1.75
N ILE A 23 -5.01 -4.99 -0.79
CA ILE A 23 -6.46 -5.17 -0.97
C ILE A 23 -7.10 -3.95 -1.65
N LEU A 24 -6.53 -2.74 -1.44
CA LEU A 24 -7.09 -1.49 -1.93
C LEU A 24 -7.24 -1.42 -3.46
N PRO A 25 -6.28 -1.88 -4.30
CA PRO A 25 -6.46 -1.90 -5.75
C PRO A 25 -7.65 -2.75 -6.20
N ILE A 26 -7.87 -3.91 -5.58
CA ILE A 26 -9.00 -4.79 -5.89
C ILE A 26 -10.32 -4.11 -5.52
N ALA A 27 -10.40 -3.56 -4.31
CA ALA A 27 -11.57 -2.80 -3.87
C ALA A 27 -11.79 -1.57 -4.75
N GLY A 28 -10.71 -0.85 -5.13
CA GLY A 28 -10.76 0.29 -6.03
C GLY A 28 -11.32 -0.07 -7.41
N ILE A 29 -10.87 -1.18 -8.02
CA ILE A 29 -11.39 -1.67 -9.31
C ILE A 29 -12.89 -1.96 -9.19
N LEU A 30 -13.32 -2.73 -8.19
CA LEU A 30 -14.72 -3.09 -7.98
C LEU A 30 -15.59 -1.85 -7.75
N GLN A 31 -15.14 -0.93 -6.91
CA GLN A 31 -15.84 0.33 -6.63
C GLN A 31 -15.90 1.22 -7.87
N GLY A 32 -14.82 1.25 -8.63
CA GLY A 32 -14.72 2.00 -9.86
C GLY A 32 -15.70 1.53 -10.93
N PHE A 33 -15.75 0.24 -11.19
CA PHE A 33 -16.75 -0.32 -12.08
C PHE A 33 -18.17 -0.05 -11.55
N GLY A 34 -18.40 -0.28 -10.25
CA GLY A 34 -19.66 0.02 -9.62
C GLY A 34 -20.09 1.48 -9.83
N ASN A 35 -19.23 2.44 -9.52
CA ASN A 35 -19.50 3.86 -9.68
C ASN A 35 -19.69 4.27 -11.14
N ALA A 36 -18.81 3.81 -12.05
CA ALA A 36 -18.89 4.17 -13.46
C ALA A 36 -20.20 3.70 -14.11
N PHE A 37 -20.51 2.42 -13.94
CA PHE A 37 -21.67 1.80 -14.59
C PHE A 37 -23.01 2.06 -13.89
N THR A 38 -23.02 2.62 -12.69
CA THR A 38 -24.22 3.18 -12.04
C THR A 38 -24.32 4.70 -12.13
N SER A 39 -23.37 5.35 -12.80
CA SER A 39 -23.34 6.81 -12.97
C SER A 39 -24.56 7.28 -13.77
N PRO A 40 -25.31 8.30 -13.30
CA PRO A 40 -26.43 8.86 -14.05
C PRO A 40 -26.02 9.36 -15.45
N THR A 41 -24.81 9.93 -15.57
CA THR A 41 -24.27 10.41 -16.84
C THR A 41 -24.08 9.28 -17.85
N LEU A 42 -23.51 8.15 -17.42
CA LEU A 42 -23.28 7.01 -18.30
C LEU A 42 -24.57 6.27 -18.63
N THR A 43 -25.46 6.07 -17.65
CA THR A 43 -26.74 5.39 -17.89
C THR A 43 -27.68 6.21 -18.78
N ALA A 44 -27.58 7.54 -18.74
CA ALA A 44 -28.28 8.40 -19.71
C ALA A 44 -27.71 8.28 -21.13
N ALA A 45 -26.38 8.19 -21.27
CA ALA A 45 -25.72 8.02 -22.58
C ALA A 45 -25.87 6.60 -23.16
N VAL A 46 -26.01 5.59 -22.29
CA VAL A 46 -26.09 4.17 -22.63
C VAL A 46 -27.26 3.52 -21.87
N PRO A 47 -28.52 3.70 -22.37
CA PRO A 47 -29.74 3.36 -21.60
C PRO A 47 -29.85 1.89 -21.18
N TRP A 48 -29.27 0.94 -21.92
CA TRP A 48 -29.33 -0.48 -21.55
C TRP A 48 -28.57 -0.79 -20.24
N LEU A 49 -27.61 0.05 -19.83
CA LEU A 49 -26.94 -0.07 -18.54
C LEU A 49 -27.87 0.23 -17.35
N ALA A 50 -28.93 0.99 -17.58
CA ALA A 50 -29.97 1.24 -16.58
C ALA A 50 -30.93 0.07 -16.41
N ALA A 51 -30.83 -0.99 -17.25
CA ALA A 51 -31.66 -2.17 -17.07
C ALA A 51 -31.47 -2.78 -15.68
N PRO A 52 -32.56 -3.22 -14.98
CA PRO A 52 -32.50 -3.59 -13.55
C PRO A 52 -31.42 -4.61 -13.22
N GLY A 53 -31.15 -5.60 -14.07
CA GLY A 53 -30.13 -6.62 -13.85
C GLY A 53 -28.71 -6.04 -13.81
N PHE A 54 -28.37 -5.15 -14.74
CA PHE A 54 -27.08 -4.48 -14.78
C PHE A 54 -26.90 -3.51 -13.62
N ALA A 55 -27.91 -2.70 -13.33
CA ALA A 55 -27.88 -1.75 -12.24
C ALA A 55 -27.69 -2.46 -10.88
N ILE A 56 -28.37 -3.57 -10.64
CA ILE A 56 -28.22 -4.40 -9.43
C ILE A 56 -26.80 -4.99 -9.38
N PHE A 57 -26.31 -5.58 -10.47
CA PHE A 57 -24.98 -6.19 -10.51
C PHE A 57 -23.87 -5.18 -10.13
N PHE A 58 -23.85 -4.00 -10.76
CA PHE A 58 -22.84 -2.98 -10.47
C PHE A 58 -23.03 -2.35 -9.08
N SER A 59 -24.25 -2.25 -8.59
CA SER A 59 -24.52 -1.82 -7.21
C SER A 59 -23.98 -2.82 -6.18
N ILE A 60 -24.06 -4.12 -6.45
CA ILE A 60 -23.48 -5.17 -5.62
C ILE A 60 -21.94 -5.04 -5.61
N LEU A 61 -21.30 -4.83 -6.76
CA LEU A 61 -19.85 -4.61 -6.83
C LEU A 61 -19.42 -3.39 -6.01
N LYS A 62 -20.16 -2.28 -6.14
CA LYS A 62 -19.93 -1.06 -5.36
C LYS A 62 -20.08 -1.30 -3.86
N ALA A 63 -21.12 -2.02 -3.44
CA ALA A 63 -21.36 -2.35 -2.03
C ALA A 63 -20.24 -3.26 -1.46
N ALA A 64 -19.83 -4.29 -2.22
CA ALA A 64 -18.74 -5.19 -1.82
C ALA A 64 -17.41 -4.43 -1.66
N ALA A 65 -17.09 -3.52 -2.57
CA ALA A 65 -15.91 -2.67 -2.47
C ALA A 65 -16.01 -1.69 -1.29
N GLY A 66 -17.20 -1.13 -1.06
CA GLY A 66 -17.47 -0.21 0.04
C GLY A 66 -17.15 -0.78 1.42
N ILE A 67 -17.34 -2.08 1.63
CA ILE A 67 -16.94 -2.76 2.87
C ILE A 67 -15.45 -2.57 3.16
N VAL A 68 -14.59 -2.70 2.15
CA VAL A 68 -13.15 -2.50 2.32
C VAL A 68 -12.85 -1.02 2.56
N MET A 69 -13.35 -0.15 1.71
CA MET A 69 -13.01 1.28 1.72
C MET A 69 -13.48 1.99 2.99
N ASN A 70 -14.66 1.65 3.49
CA ASN A 70 -15.22 2.26 4.71
C ASN A 70 -14.60 1.70 6.00
N ASN A 71 -13.92 0.55 5.93
CA ASN A 71 -13.38 -0.14 7.10
C ASN A 71 -11.84 -0.26 7.10
N ILE A 72 -11.17 0.58 6.30
CA ILE A 72 -9.71 0.61 6.25
C ILE A 72 -9.07 0.70 7.63
N PRO A 73 -9.50 1.56 8.57
CA PRO A 73 -8.87 1.66 9.88
C PRO A 73 -8.86 0.34 10.66
N VAL A 74 -9.96 -0.39 10.66
CA VAL A 74 -10.02 -1.69 11.35
C VAL A 74 -9.19 -2.75 10.63
N ILE A 75 -9.14 -2.73 9.32
CA ILE A 75 -8.28 -3.62 8.52
C ILE A 75 -6.81 -3.39 8.89
N PHE A 76 -6.38 -2.13 9.03
CA PHE A 76 -5.03 -1.80 9.49
C PHE A 76 -4.77 -2.31 10.91
N SER A 77 -5.73 -2.16 11.84
CA SER A 77 -5.60 -2.69 13.20
C SER A 77 -5.39 -4.20 13.22
N ILE A 78 -6.20 -4.94 12.47
CA ILE A 78 -6.11 -6.39 12.34
C ILE A 78 -4.76 -6.81 11.74
N CYS A 79 -4.40 -6.20 10.59
CA CYS A 79 -3.18 -6.56 9.87
C CYS A 79 -1.92 -6.24 10.68
N LEU A 80 -1.92 -5.13 11.44
CA LEU A 80 -0.78 -4.76 12.27
C LEU A 80 -0.62 -5.72 13.45
N ALA A 81 -1.71 -6.03 14.15
CA ALA A 81 -1.72 -7.01 15.23
C ALA A 81 -1.23 -8.38 14.74
N TYR A 82 -1.77 -8.88 13.62
CA TYR A 82 -1.38 -10.13 12.98
C TYR A 82 0.11 -10.13 12.56
N GLY A 83 0.54 -9.09 11.86
CA GLY A 83 1.87 -9.06 11.23
C GLY A 83 3.02 -8.91 12.22
N PHE A 84 2.78 -8.30 13.38
CA PHE A 84 3.77 -8.18 14.45
C PHE A 84 3.70 -9.29 15.50
N ALA A 85 2.63 -10.09 15.54
CA ALA A 85 2.53 -11.23 16.43
C ALA A 85 3.63 -12.27 16.14
N LYS A 86 4.29 -12.76 17.19
CA LYS A 86 5.34 -13.77 17.11
C LYS A 86 4.78 -15.18 16.91
N SER A 87 3.64 -15.48 17.51
CA SER A 87 2.93 -16.75 17.46
C SER A 87 1.44 -16.48 17.62
N GLU A 88 0.57 -17.47 17.40
CA GLU A 88 -0.87 -17.39 17.64
C GLU A 88 -1.52 -16.18 16.95
N LYS A 89 -1.16 -15.97 15.71
CA LYS A 89 -1.50 -14.78 14.92
C LYS A 89 -3.01 -14.57 14.75
N ALA A 90 -3.78 -15.66 14.73
CA ALA A 90 -5.23 -15.60 14.65
C ALA A 90 -5.84 -14.88 15.87
N THR A 91 -5.36 -15.21 17.09
CA THR A 91 -5.76 -14.52 18.32
C THR A 91 -5.37 -13.05 18.30
N ALA A 92 -4.16 -12.73 17.80
CA ALA A 92 -3.73 -11.34 17.65
C ALA A 92 -4.63 -10.56 16.69
N ALA A 93 -4.99 -11.15 15.54
CA ALA A 93 -5.90 -10.55 14.57
C ALA A 93 -7.29 -10.27 15.16
N LEU A 94 -7.86 -11.26 15.85
CA LEU A 94 -9.14 -11.11 16.56
C LEU A 94 -9.07 -9.99 17.60
N CYS A 95 -7.99 -9.93 18.39
CA CYS A 95 -7.78 -8.88 19.38
C CYS A 95 -7.58 -7.50 18.71
N GLY A 96 -6.97 -7.43 17.53
CA GLY A 96 -6.90 -6.20 16.73
C GLY A 96 -8.27 -5.66 16.36
N PHE A 97 -9.19 -6.55 15.93
CA PHE A 97 -10.58 -6.19 15.68
C PHE A 97 -11.31 -5.74 16.95
N LEU A 98 -11.28 -6.58 17.99
CA LEU A 98 -11.98 -6.30 19.27
C LEU A 98 -11.44 -5.03 19.93
N GLY A 99 -10.14 -4.79 19.90
CA GLY A 99 -9.51 -3.60 20.46
C GLY A 99 -9.97 -2.32 19.75
N TYR A 100 -10.08 -2.36 18.41
CA TYR A 100 -10.55 -1.23 17.64
C TYR A 100 -12.04 -0.93 17.91
N MET A 101 -12.87 -1.95 17.97
CA MET A 101 -14.28 -1.83 18.34
C MET A 101 -14.45 -1.28 19.77
N CYS A 102 -13.66 -1.81 20.73
CA CYS A 102 -13.68 -1.36 22.11
C CYS A 102 -13.27 0.11 22.23
N MET A 103 -12.18 0.51 21.58
CA MET A 103 -11.74 1.92 21.58
C MET A 103 -12.85 2.85 21.10
N ASN A 104 -13.45 2.55 19.94
CA ASN A 104 -14.51 3.39 19.40
C ASN A 104 -15.76 3.41 20.30
N SER A 105 -16.17 2.26 20.83
CA SER A 105 -17.35 2.15 21.69
C SER A 105 -17.19 2.93 23.00
N VAL A 106 -16.05 2.77 23.68
CA VAL A 106 -15.78 3.48 24.95
C VAL A 106 -15.64 4.98 24.70
N MET A 107 -14.92 5.38 23.66
CA MET A 107 -14.73 6.79 23.29
C MET A 107 -16.07 7.44 22.92
N GLY A 108 -16.88 6.79 22.08
CA GLY A 108 -18.19 7.27 21.68
C GLY A 108 -19.14 7.41 22.86
N THR A 109 -19.20 6.40 23.73
CA THR A 109 -20.02 6.44 24.96
C THR A 109 -19.60 7.58 25.87
N PHE A 110 -18.29 7.75 26.12
CA PHE A 110 -17.77 8.82 26.95
C PHE A 110 -18.11 10.21 26.39
N LEU A 111 -17.87 10.43 25.10
CA LEU A 111 -18.09 11.72 24.46
C LEU A 111 -19.59 12.07 24.32
N THR A 112 -20.44 11.08 24.13
CA THR A 112 -21.89 11.26 24.14
C THR A 112 -22.39 11.59 25.54
N ALA A 113 -21.93 10.86 26.57
CA ALA A 113 -22.30 11.09 27.96
C ALA A 113 -21.84 12.46 28.48
N THR A 114 -20.73 12.99 27.95
CA THR A 114 -20.23 14.34 28.29
C THR A 114 -20.81 15.44 27.41
N GLY A 115 -21.71 15.12 26.49
CA GLY A 115 -22.37 16.11 25.61
C GLY A 115 -21.47 16.67 24.49
N VAL A 116 -20.29 16.07 24.25
CA VAL A 116 -19.38 16.47 23.16
C VAL A 116 -19.84 15.96 21.81
N ILE A 117 -20.49 14.77 21.78
CA ILE A 117 -21.09 14.20 20.57
C ILE A 117 -22.62 14.17 20.75
N ASP A 118 -23.32 14.76 19.80
CA ASP A 118 -24.75 14.56 19.61
C ASP A 118 -24.96 13.53 18.48
N PRO A 119 -25.43 12.30 18.77
CA PRO A 119 -25.65 11.28 17.74
C PRO A 119 -26.63 11.69 16.64
N ALA A 120 -27.52 12.65 16.90
CA ALA A 120 -28.48 13.17 15.93
C ALA A 120 -27.85 14.23 15.00
N ASN A 121 -26.79 14.93 15.45
CA ASN A 121 -26.17 16.03 14.72
C ASN A 121 -24.63 15.92 14.78
N LEU A 122 -24.04 15.04 13.98
CA LEU A 122 -22.61 14.85 13.94
C LEU A 122 -21.91 16.06 13.34
N THR A 123 -20.85 16.53 14.00
CA THR A 123 -19.99 17.61 13.54
C THR A 123 -18.74 17.06 12.83
N THR A 124 -17.99 17.96 12.18
CA THR A 124 -16.73 17.62 11.51
C THR A 124 -15.77 16.90 12.45
N GLY A 125 -15.25 15.76 12.02
CA GLY A 125 -14.35 14.91 12.83
C GLY A 125 -15.07 13.89 13.70
N GLN A 126 -16.39 13.80 13.62
CA GLN A 126 -17.23 12.77 14.22
C GLN A 126 -17.84 11.91 13.12
N SER A 127 -17.97 10.60 13.34
CA SER A 127 -18.59 9.70 12.37
C SER A 127 -19.14 8.44 13.03
N THR A 128 -19.93 7.67 12.27
CA THR A 128 -20.40 6.35 12.68
C THR A 128 -19.50 5.28 12.07
N ILE A 129 -18.68 4.65 12.90
CA ILE A 129 -17.69 3.64 12.52
C ILE A 129 -18.20 2.27 12.95
N LEU A 130 -18.45 1.37 12.01
CA LEU A 130 -19.02 0.03 12.28
C LEU A 130 -20.28 0.07 13.15
N GLY A 131 -21.15 1.07 12.95
CA GLY A 131 -22.36 1.27 13.72
C GLY A 131 -22.18 1.99 15.07
N ILE A 132 -20.96 2.42 15.39
CA ILE A 132 -20.63 3.11 16.65
C ILE A 132 -20.37 4.59 16.35
N THR A 133 -21.16 5.47 16.94
CA THR A 133 -20.95 6.93 16.87
C THR A 133 -19.79 7.34 17.76
N THR A 134 -18.75 7.97 17.20
CA THR A 134 -17.51 8.27 17.89
C THR A 134 -16.73 9.40 17.18
N LEU A 135 -15.56 9.80 17.73
CA LEU A 135 -14.59 10.59 16.98
C LEU A 135 -13.96 9.73 15.86
N ASP A 136 -13.86 10.31 14.68
CA ASP A 136 -13.17 9.66 13.57
C ASP A 136 -11.65 9.77 13.76
N THR A 137 -11.08 8.75 14.34
CA THR A 137 -9.63 8.63 14.49
C THR A 137 -8.94 8.11 13.23
N GLY A 138 -9.72 7.71 12.23
CA GLY A 138 -9.24 7.19 10.95
C GLY A 138 -8.21 6.07 11.10
N VAL A 139 -7.30 6.01 10.14
CA VAL A 139 -6.22 5.01 10.12
C VAL A 139 -5.28 5.13 11.32
N ILE A 140 -5.11 6.35 11.89
CA ILE A 140 -4.25 6.58 13.06
C ILE A 140 -4.75 5.75 14.26
N GLY A 141 -6.06 5.78 14.52
CA GLY A 141 -6.66 4.94 15.59
C GLY A 141 -6.45 3.45 15.35
N GLY A 142 -6.65 3.00 14.10
CA GLY A 142 -6.39 1.60 13.72
C GLY A 142 -4.94 1.17 13.94
N LEU A 143 -3.98 2.01 13.54
CA LEU A 143 -2.55 1.76 13.74
C LEU A 143 -2.16 1.72 15.22
N LEU A 144 -2.67 2.64 16.03
CA LEU A 144 -2.41 2.68 17.47
C LEU A 144 -2.93 1.43 18.17
N VAL A 145 -4.17 1.05 17.89
CA VAL A 145 -4.76 -0.18 18.45
C VAL A 145 -3.97 -1.41 18.01
N GLY A 146 -3.70 -1.54 16.70
CA GLY A 146 -2.95 -2.68 16.18
C GLY A 146 -1.55 -2.82 16.79
N ALA A 147 -0.86 -1.69 17.00
CA ALA A 147 0.45 -1.67 17.65
C ALA A 147 0.39 -2.07 19.15
N ILE A 148 -0.59 -1.53 19.87
CA ILE A 148 -0.81 -1.87 21.29
C ILE A 148 -1.15 -3.35 21.42
N VAL A 149 -2.07 -3.86 20.61
CA VAL A 149 -2.46 -5.27 20.62
C VAL A 149 -1.28 -6.17 20.30
N ALA A 150 -0.50 -5.85 19.27
CA ALA A 150 0.71 -6.61 18.95
C ALA A 150 1.71 -6.65 20.10
N TRP A 151 1.90 -5.52 20.79
CA TRP A 151 2.78 -5.45 21.95
C TRP A 151 2.25 -6.26 23.12
N LEU A 152 0.97 -6.12 23.48
CA LEU A 152 0.31 -6.89 24.53
C LEU A 152 0.37 -8.40 24.24
N HIS A 153 0.04 -8.78 22.99
CA HIS A 153 0.08 -10.15 22.54
C HIS A 153 1.47 -10.75 22.73
N ASN A 154 2.50 -10.13 22.20
CA ASN A 154 3.87 -10.61 22.30
C ASN A 154 4.43 -10.64 23.74
N ARG A 155 3.86 -9.85 24.63
CA ARG A 155 4.25 -9.81 26.04
C ARG A 155 3.57 -10.89 26.87
N TYR A 156 2.29 -11.20 26.58
CA TYR A 156 1.42 -11.97 27.47
C TYR A 156 0.91 -13.30 26.90
N TYR A 157 1.18 -13.66 25.64
CA TYR A 157 0.65 -14.90 25.03
C TYR A 157 1.11 -16.21 25.71
N LYS A 158 2.14 -16.15 26.56
CA LYS A 158 2.65 -17.26 27.38
C LYS A 158 2.49 -17.01 28.88
N ILE A 159 1.63 -16.07 29.30
CA ILE A 159 1.49 -15.74 30.73
C ILE A 159 0.90 -16.94 31.50
N GLU A 160 1.45 -17.19 32.69
CA GLU A 160 0.92 -18.10 33.67
C GLU A 160 0.33 -17.28 34.83
N LEU A 161 -0.96 -17.43 35.06
CA LEU A 161 -1.68 -16.76 36.13
C LEU A 161 -1.83 -17.67 37.33
N PRO A 162 -2.05 -17.13 38.55
CA PRO A 162 -2.34 -17.91 39.73
C PRO A 162 -3.49 -18.89 39.49
N ALA A 163 -3.53 -20.02 40.23
CA ALA A 163 -4.45 -21.14 40.03
C ALA A 163 -5.94 -20.72 39.90
N VAL A 164 -6.36 -19.70 40.66
CA VAL A 164 -7.74 -19.15 40.61
C VAL A 164 -8.10 -18.57 39.25
N PHE A 165 -7.11 -18.06 38.53
CA PHE A 165 -7.29 -17.43 37.21
C PHE A 165 -6.72 -18.28 36.06
N SER A 166 -6.35 -19.55 36.32
CA SER A 166 -5.67 -20.42 35.34
C SER A 166 -6.47 -20.66 34.06
N ILE A 167 -7.79 -20.54 34.11
CA ILE A 167 -8.65 -20.62 32.91
C ILE A 167 -8.32 -19.53 31.86
N PHE A 168 -7.71 -18.42 32.28
CA PHE A 168 -7.29 -17.31 31.42
C PHE A 168 -5.80 -17.37 31.06
N ASN A 169 -5.10 -18.47 31.32
CA ASN A 169 -3.69 -18.60 30.97
C ASN A 169 -3.43 -18.44 29.47
N GLY A 170 -2.26 -17.90 29.16
CA GLY A 170 -1.74 -17.78 27.81
C GLY A 170 -2.62 -16.91 26.92
N MET A 171 -2.99 -17.43 25.77
CA MET A 171 -3.76 -16.70 24.75
C MET A 171 -5.13 -16.21 25.23
N ARG A 172 -5.76 -16.91 26.16
CA ARG A 172 -7.09 -16.53 26.69
C ARG A 172 -7.05 -15.23 27.50
N PHE A 173 -5.87 -14.81 27.96
CA PHE A 173 -5.65 -13.55 28.66
C PHE A 173 -5.63 -12.35 27.71
N ILE A 174 -5.21 -12.54 26.45
CA ILE A 174 -5.00 -11.44 25.49
C ILE A 174 -6.27 -10.63 25.23
N PRO A 175 -7.46 -11.22 24.95
CA PRO A 175 -8.68 -10.44 24.79
C PRO A 175 -8.99 -9.55 26.01
N ALA A 176 -8.85 -10.07 27.22
CA ALA A 176 -9.15 -9.32 28.44
C ALA A 176 -8.23 -8.10 28.62
N VAL A 177 -6.91 -8.29 28.47
CA VAL A 177 -5.95 -7.18 28.58
C VAL A 177 -6.08 -6.20 27.40
N THR A 178 -6.48 -6.68 26.23
CA THR A 178 -6.77 -5.82 25.07
C THR A 178 -7.95 -4.90 25.34
N LEU A 179 -9.07 -5.43 25.81
CA LEU A 179 -10.26 -4.63 26.12
C LEU A 179 -9.95 -3.57 27.18
N LEU A 180 -9.25 -3.94 28.24
CA LEU A 180 -8.85 -2.98 29.29
C LEU A 180 -7.93 -1.89 28.75
N SER A 181 -6.89 -2.27 28.01
CA SER A 181 -5.91 -1.31 27.47
C SER A 181 -6.52 -0.41 26.41
N CYS A 182 -7.38 -0.94 25.54
CA CYS A 182 -8.07 -0.14 24.53
C CYS A 182 -9.16 0.75 25.12
N SER A 183 -9.76 0.40 26.27
CA SER A 183 -10.64 1.31 27.02
C SER A 183 -9.86 2.49 27.61
N ILE A 184 -8.68 2.25 28.17
CA ILE A 184 -7.79 3.33 28.62
C ILE A 184 -7.35 4.20 27.44
N LEU A 185 -6.94 3.58 26.33
CA LEU A 185 -6.59 4.30 25.12
C LEU A 185 -7.75 5.18 24.63
N ALA A 186 -8.99 4.67 24.65
CA ALA A 186 -10.18 5.41 24.25
C ALA A 186 -10.35 6.70 25.06
N LEU A 187 -10.23 6.61 26.39
CA LEU A 187 -10.31 7.78 27.26
C LEU A 187 -9.17 8.77 26.96
N VAL A 188 -7.95 8.30 26.80
CA VAL A 188 -6.81 9.15 26.43
C VAL A 188 -7.06 9.82 25.06
N MET A 189 -7.51 9.06 24.07
CA MET A 189 -7.80 9.58 22.73
C MET A 189 -8.95 10.58 22.72
N SER A 190 -9.93 10.46 23.61
CA SER A 190 -11.01 11.44 23.75
C SER A 190 -10.50 12.86 24.06
N PHE A 191 -9.37 12.95 24.76
CA PHE A 191 -8.75 14.26 25.10
C PHE A 191 -7.62 14.63 24.13
N VAL A 192 -6.81 13.67 23.70
CA VAL A 192 -5.61 13.94 22.88
C VAL A 192 -5.95 14.09 21.41
N PHE A 193 -6.89 13.30 20.89
CA PHE A 193 -7.16 13.28 19.45
C PHE A 193 -7.72 14.59 18.88
N PRO A 194 -8.55 15.38 19.58
CA PRO A 194 -8.93 16.72 19.12
C PRO A 194 -7.74 17.64 18.86
N PHE A 195 -6.67 17.56 19.66
CA PHE A 195 -5.43 18.33 19.38
C PHE A 195 -4.73 17.82 18.12
N ILE A 196 -4.72 16.50 17.91
CA ILE A 196 -4.18 15.91 16.68
C ILE A 196 -5.02 16.36 15.49
N GLN A 197 -6.35 16.32 15.59
CA GLN A 197 -7.25 16.80 14.52
C GLN A 197 -6.99 18.28 14.19
N ASN A 198 -6.83 19.12 15.19
CA ASN A 198 -6.52 20.55 14.99
C ASN A 198 -5.14 20.74 14.34
N ALA A 199 -4.10 20.01 14.79
CA ALA A 199 -2.77 20.06 14.20
C ALA A 199 -2.75 19.56 12.75
N LEU A 200 -3.47 18.48 12.49
CA LEU A 200 -3.66 17.94 11.14
C LEU A 200 -4.48 18.92 10.27
N GLY A 201 -5.48 19.57 10.83
CA GLY A 201 -6.23 20.64 10.18
C GLY A 201 -5.33 21.81 9.79
N ALA A 202 -4.46 22.26 10.70
CA ALA A 202 -3.48 23.32 10.43
C ALA A 202 -2.48 22.92 9.33
N LEU A 203 -1.99 21.67 9.32
CA LEU A 203 -1.14 21.16 8.25
C LEU A 203 -1.89 21.12 6.91
N SER A 204 -3.15 20.67 6.91
CA SER A 204 -3.99 20.67 5.72
C SER A 204 -4.20 22.10 5.20
N GLU A 205 -4.48 23.04 6.09
CA GLU A 205 -4.64 24.44 5.73
C GLU A 205 -3.34 25.03 5.17
N PHE A 206 -2.19 24.72 5.77
CA PHE A 206 -0.89 25.09 5.20
C PHE A 206 -0.70 24.56 3.79
N ILE A 207 -0.97 23.27 3.56
CA ILE A 207 -0.86 22.65 2.21
C ILE A 207 -1.91 23.26 1.25
N LYS A 208 -3.13 23.54 1.72
CA LYS A 208 -4.19 24.20 0.93
C LYS A 208 -3.81 25.62 0.54
N THR A 209 -3.31 26.39 1.47
CA THR A 209 -2.94 27.80 1.23
C THR A 209 -1.70 27.96 0.36
N THR A 210 -0.81 26.96 0.36
CA THR A 210 0.40 26.97 -0.49
C THR A 210 0.17 26.43 -1.92
N GLY A 211 -1.06 26.02 -2.26
CA GLY A 211 -1.48 25.69 -3.62
C GLY A 211 -0.58 24.67 -4.30
N ALA A 212 0.01 25.06 -5.43
CA ALA A 212 0.91 24.19 -6.20
C ALA A 212 2.15 23.72 -5.43
N PHE A 213 2.69 24.55 -4.53
CA PHE A 213 3.83 24.16 -3.69
C PHE A 213 3.43 23.09 -2.68
N GLY A 214 2.25 23.21 -2.08
CA GLY A 214 1.70 22.15 -1.20
C GLY A 214 1.51 20.83 -1.92
N ALA A 215 0.99 20.86 -3.15
CA ALA A 215 0.87 19.67 -4.00
C ALA A 215 2.25 19.07 -4.33
N PHE A 216 3.26 19.91 -4.60
CA PHE A 216 4.65 19.46 -4.81
C PHE A 216 5.19 18.75 -3.56
N VAL A 217 5.06 19.36 -2.38
CA VAL A 217 5.56 18.78 -1.12
C VAL A 217 4.86 17.46 -0.81
N TYR A 218 3.55 17.38 -1.03
CA TYR A 218 2.79 16.16 -0.86
C TYR A 218 3.30 15.02 -1.77
N GLY A 219 3.45 15.27 -3.08
CA GLY A 219 3.91 14.24 -4.03
C GLY A 219 5.38 13.85 -3.86
N ALA A 220 6.26 14.83 -3.62
CA ALA A 220 7.68 14.57 -3.38
C ALA A 220 7.89 13.83 -2.05
N GLY A 221 7.18 14.23 -0.99
CA GLY A 221 7.24 13.60 0.33
C GLY A 221 6.77 12.14 0.29
N GLU A 222 5.70 11.87 -0.43
CA GLU A 222 5.18 10.52 -0.63
C GLU A 222 6.25 9.62 -1.26
N ARG A 223 6.93 10.08 -2.32
CA ARG A 223 8.01 9.31 -2.96
C ARG A 223 9.27 9.21 -2.08
N MET A 224 9.67 10.27 -1.41
CA MET A 224 10.85 10.24 -0.53
C MET A 224 10.72 9.27 0.65
N LEU A 225 9.50 9.02 1.12
CA LEU A 225 9.22 8.08 2.21
C LEU A 225 8.96 6.63 1.75
N LEU A 226 8.81 6.40 0.44
CA LEU A 226 8.58 5.07 -0.12
C LEU A 226 9.70 4.05 0.19
N PRO A 227 11.01 4.40 0.14
CA PRO A 227 12.08 3.45 0.47
C PRO A 227 12.00 2.91 1.90
N PHE A 228 11.40 3.66 2.79
CA PHE A 228 11.21 3.30 4.19
C PHE A 228 9.88 2.59 4.45
N GLY A 229 9.02 2.47 3.43
CA GLY A 229 7.66 1.96 3.57
C GLY A 229 6.71 2.89 4.33
N LEU A 230 7.10 4.16 4.50
CA LEU A 230 6.36 5.16 5.29
C LEU A 230 5.47 6.08 4.43
N HIS A 231 5.48 5.94 3.10
CA HIS A 231 4.70 6.78 2.20
C HIS A 231 3.19 6.70 2.48
N HIS A 232 2.70 5.59 3.03
CA HIS A 232 1.31 5.44 3.47
C HIS A 232 0.91 6.46 4.54
N PHE A 233 1.82 6.85 5.42
CA PHE A 233 1.55 7.87 6.46
C PHE A 233 1.34 9.26 5.86
N VAL A 234 1.83 9.53 4.65
CA VAL A 234 1.62 10.80 3.97
C VAL A 234 0.21 10.89 3.39
N TYR A 235 -0.23 9.89 2.64
CA TYR A 235 -1.47 10.02 1.86
C TYR A 235 -2.73 9.49 2.56
N LEU A 236 -2.62 8.45 3.43
CA LEU A 236 -3.80 7.89 4.07
C LEU A 236 -4.59 8.91 4.93
N PRO A 237 -3.94 9.80 5.71
CA PRO A 237 -4.68 10.84 6.42
C PRO A 237 -5.48 11.75 5.48
N PHE A 238 -4.92 12.13 4.33
CA PHE A 238 -5.67 12.93 3.35
C PHE A 238 -6.77 12.15 2.66
N PHE A 239 -6.57 10.85 2.42
CA PHE A 239 -7.58 10.03 1.77
C PHE A 239 -8.85 9.88 2.61
N PHE A 240 -8.72 9.68 3.92
CA PHE A 240 -9.78 9.14 4.76
C PHE A 240 -10.17 10.02 5.95
N THR A 241 -9.51 11.16 6.18
CA THR A 241 -9.84 12.08 7.27
C THR A 241 -10.19 13.47 6.73
N SER A 242 -10.66 14.34 7.61
CA SER A 242 -10.96 15.74 7.29
C SER A 242 -9.77 16.55 6.73
N LEU A 243 -8.54 16.03 6.86
CA LEU A 243 -7.35 16.59 6.20
C LEU A 243 -7.51 16.68 4.68
N GLY A 244 -8.09 15.67 4.07
CA GLY A 244 -8.36 15.64 2.63
C GLY A 244 -9.53 16.50 2.19
N GLY A 245 -10.21 17.13 3.12
CA GLY A 245 -11.37 17.99 2.89
C GLY A 245 -12.64 17.44 3.55
N VAL A 246 -13.62 18.33 3.65
CA VAL A 246 -15.00 18.01 4.04
C VAL A 246 -15.90 18.77 3.09
N GLU A 247 -16.78 18.06 2.39
CA GLU A 247 -17.68 18.61 1.36
C GLU A 247 -19.08 18.08 1.58
N THR A 248 -20.08 18.89 1.23
CA THR A 248 -21.49 18.43 1.21
C THR A 248 -21.87 18.13 -0.22
N ILE A 249 -22.16 16.85 -0.51
CA ILE A 249 -22.50 16.34 -1.83
C ILE A 249 -23.87 15.69 -1.75
N ASP A 250 -24.80 16.17 -2.59
CA ASP A 250 -26.20 15.70 -2.63
C ASP A 250 -26.84 15.65 -1.24
N GLY A 251 -26.55 16.66 -0.38
CA GLY A 251 -27.10 16.78 0.96
C GLY A 251 -26.41 15.93 2.04
N GLN A 252 -25.38 15.16 1.68
CA GLN A 252 -24.59 14.37 2.62
C GLN A 252 -23.21 14.98 2.86
N THR A 253 -22.83 15.14 4.11
CA THR A 253 -21.46 15.56 4.46
C THR A 253 -20.50 14.38 4.33
N VAL A 254 -19.51 14.55 3.47
CA VAL A 254 -18.50 13.54 3.16
C VAL A 254 -17.12 14.09 3.52
N GLN A 255 -16.30 13.30 4.19
CA GLN A 255 -14.93 13.68 4.56
C GLN A 255 -13.89 12.73 3.95
N GLY A 256 -12.68 13.29 3.69
CA GLY A 256 -11.56 12.58 3.09
C GLY A 256 -11.59 12.64 1.57
N ALA A 257 -10.43 12.96 0.99
CA ALA A 257 -10.32 13.27 -0.43
C ALA A 257 -10.85 12.14 -1.34
N ILE A 258 -10.58 10.87 -1.00
CA ILE A 258 -11.02 9.75 -1.82
C ILE A 258 -12.53 9.51 -1.70
N ASN A 259 -13.10 9.70 -0.51
CA ASN A 259 -14.53 9.56 -0.28
C ASN A 259 -15.30 10.67 -1.00
N ILE A 260 -14.82 11.92 -0.89
CA ILE A 260 -15.39 13.08 -1.60
C ILE A 260 -15.31 12.86 -3.11
N TYR A 261 -14.15 12.42 -3.61
CA TYR A 261 -13.95 12.17 -5.04
C TYR A 261 -14.93 11.11 -5.56
N ASN A 262 -15.12 10.01 -4.81
CA ASN A 262 -16.07 8.95 -5.15
C ASN A 262 -17.53 9.42 -5.05
N ALA A 263 -17.86 10.25 -4.07
CA ALA A 263 -19.19 10.85 -3.97
C ALA A 263 -19.48 11.78 -5.16
N ILE A 264 -18.51 12.62 -5.57
CA ILE A 264 -18.62 13.45 -6.78
C ILE A 264 -18.84 12.57 -8.03
N LEU A 265 -18.14 11.44 -8.16
CA LEU A 265 -18.36 10.53 -9.28
C LEU A 265 -19.79 9.99 -9.32
N GLY A 266 -20.38 9.70 -8.16
CA GLY A 266 -21.75 9.22 -8.04
C GLY A 266 -22.82 10.32 -8.16
N SER A 267 -22.47 11.60 -7.94
CA SER A 267 -23.39 12.73 -8.04
C SER A 267 -23.75 13.05 -9.48
N PRO A 268 -25.00 13.41 -9.79
CA PRO A 268 -25.39 13.81 -11.15
C PRO A 268 -24.84 15.19 -11.56
N SER A 269 -24.64 16.10 -10.61
CA SER A 269 -24.41 17.54 -10.88
C SER A 269 -23.14 18.12 -10.30
N THR A 270 -22.52 17.49 -9.32
CA THR A 270 -21.36 18.06 -8.63
C THR A 270 -20.09 17.95 -9.50
N PRO A 271 -19.42 19.07 -9.83
CA PRO A 271 -18.16 19.06 -10.58
C PRO A 271 -17.00 18.62 -9.69
N PHE A 272 -15.89 18.19 -10.32
CA PHE A 272 -14.65 17.95 -9.60
C PHE A 272 -14.08 19.25 -9.02
N ASN A 273 -13.46 19.13 -7.85
CA ASN A 273 -12.78 20.22 -7.17
C ASN A 273 -11.30 19.87 -7.01
N ILE A 274 -10.40 20.67 -7.59
CA ILE A 274 -8.96 20.43 -7.53
C ILE A 274 -8.41 20.50 -6.11
N GLU A 275 -9.04 21.27 -5.24
CA GLU A 275 -8.62 21.39 -3.83
C GLU A 275 -8.74 20.06 -3.07
N VAL A 276 -9.61 19.18 -3.54
CA VAL A 276 -9.76 17.81 -3.05
C VAL A 276 -8.99 16.83 -3.93
N SER A 277 -9.15 16.93 -5.26
CA SER A 277 -8.58 15.99 -6.22
C SER A 277 -7.06 15.94 -6.20
N ARG A 278 -6.39 17.02 -5.80
CA ARG A 278 -4.91 17.02 -5.64
C ARG A 278 -4.40 15.97 -4.65
N PHE A 279 -5.24 15.57 -3.69
CA PHE A 279 -4.88 14.55 -2.70
C PHE A 279 -5.19 13.12 -3.12
N VAL A 280 -5.92 12.90 -4.22
CA VAL A 280 -6.18 11.55 -4.75
C VAL A 280 -5.11 11.09 -5.76
N MET A 281 -3.88 11.55 -5.58
CA MET A 281 -2.69 11.16 -6.36
C MET A 281 -2.80 11.46 -7.86
N ASN A 282 -3.39 12.58 -8.25
CA ASN A 282 -3.53 12.97 -9.66
C ASN A 282 -2.17 13.05 -10.40
N GLY A 283 -1.10 13.54 -9.76
CA GLY A 283 0.25 13.55 -10.32
C GLY A 283 0.80 12.15 -10.63
N LYS A 284 0.34 11.12 -9.92
CA LYS A 284 0.72 9.73 -10.16
C LYS A 284 0.31 9.25 -11.54
N VAL A 285 -0.82 9.72 -12.07
CA VAL A 285 -1.25 9.39 -13.44
C VAL A 285 -0.16 9.78 -14.44
N ILE A 286 0.45 10.94 -14.27
CA ILE A 286 1.47 11.47 -15.18
C ILE A 286 2.77 10.66 -15.09
N PHE A 287 3.34 10.51 -13.90
CA PHE A 287 4.64 9.86 -13.81
C PHE A 287 4.57 8.33 -13.92
N ALA A 288 3.48 7.67 -13.45
CA ALA A 288 3.35 6.23 -13.56
C ALA A 288 3.04 5.76 -14.99
N MET A 289 2.23 6.51 -15.75
CA MET A 289 1.89 6.15 -17.14
C MET A 289 2.93 6.61 -18.15
N PHE A 290 3.73 7.63 -17.86
CA PHE A 290 4.66 8.20 -18.84
C PHE A 290 6.09 8.31 -18.31
N GLY A 291 6.30 8.90 -17.13
CA GLY A 291 7.65 9.09 -16.57
C GLY A 291 8.39 7.77 -16.36
N LEU A 292 7.82 6.86 -15.58
CA LEU A 292 8.43 5.57 -15.31
C LEU A 292 8.59 4.67 -16.55
N PRO A 293 7.65 4.60 -17.51
CA PRO A 293 7.89 3.97 -18.79
C PRO A 293 9.04 4.59 -19.59
N GLY A 294 9.23 5.92 -19.51
CA GLY A 294 10.40 6.60 -20.08
C GLY A 294 11.70 6.13 -19.42
N ALA A 295 11.73 5.99 -18.10
CA ALA A 295 12.86 5.41 -17.37
C ALA A 295 13.13 3.96 -17.79
N ALA A 296 12.09 3.12 -17.88
CA ALA A 296 12.21 1.74 -18.33
C ALA A 296 12.78 1.62 -19.74
N LEU A 297 12.37 2.51 -20.66
CA LEU A 297 12.95 2.59 -22.00
C LEU A 297 14.43 2.99 -21.94
N ALA A 298 14.82 3.88 -21.03
CA ALA A 298 16.23 4.24 -20.84
C ALA A 298 17.05 3.03 -20.36
N PHE A 299 16.54 2.22 -19.42
CA PHE A 299 17.20 0.97 -19.02
C PHE A 299 17.38 0.01 -20.19
N TYR A 300 16.33 -0.24 -20.96
CA TYR A 300 16.41 -1.09 -22.16
C TYR A 300 17.44 -0.57 -23.19
N LYS A 301 17.43 0.73 -23.47
CA LYS A 301 18.35 1.33 -24.47
C LYS A 301 19.80 1.35 -24.01
N THR A 302 20.06 1.45 -22.72
CA THR A 302 21.40 1.44 -22.12
C THR A 302 21.90 0.06 -21.75
N ALA A 303 21.06 -0.97 -21.81
CA ALA A 303 21.43 -2.36 -21.54
C ALA A 303 22.50 -2.87 -22.50
N LEU A 304 23.38 -3.73 -21.98
CA LEU A 304 24.39 -4.42 -22.78
C LEU A 304 23.72 -5.27 -23.87
N PRO A 305 24.30 -5.42 -25.07
CA PRO A 305 23.68 -6.17 -26.17
C PRO A 305 23.21 -7.57 -25.77
N LYS A 306 23.99 -8.29 -24.96
CA LYS A 306 23.68 -9.64 -24.46
C LYS A 306 22.45 -9.66 -23.55
N ASN A 307 22.21 -8.59 -22.78
CA ASN A 307 21.12 -8.52 -21.80
C ASN A 307 19.84 -7.88 -22.32
N LYS A 308 19.82 -7.38 -23.57
CA LYS A 308 18.67 -6.61 -24.11
C LYS A 308 17.34 -7.36 -24.07
N LYS A 309 17.32 -8.65 -24.46
CA LYS A 309 16.06 -9.44 -24.45
C LYS A 309 15.53 -9.62 -23.02
N LYS A 310 16.42 -9.99 -22.07
CA LYS A 310 16.09 -10.16 -20.65
C LYS A 310 15.59 -8.85 -20.04
N THR A 311 16.28 -7.73 -20.33
CA THR A 311 15.90 -6.40 -19.85
C THR A 311 14.55 -5.96 -20.45
N ALA A 312 14.29 -6.21 -21.73
CA ALA A 312 13.00 -5.88 -22.34
C ALA A 312 11.85 -6.63 -21.66
N ALA A 313 11.99 -7.95 -21.45
CA ALA A 313 10.97 -8.76 -20.78
C ALA A 313 10.72 -8.27 -19.33
N LEU A 314 11.79 -7.98 -18.58
CA LEU A 314 11.70 -7.44 -17.22
C LEU A 314 10.99 -6.07 -17.22
N MET A 315 11.39 -5.15 -18.09
CA MET A 315 10.79 -3.80 -18.13
C MET A 315 9.31 -3.87 -18.51
N ILE A 316 8.91 -4.71 -19.46
CA ILE A 316 7.50 -4.92 -19.80
C ILE A 316 6.73 -5.45 -18.59
N ALA A 317 7.26 -6.48 -17.92
CA ALA A 317 6.60 -7.11 -16.76
C ALA A 317 6.34 -6.14 -15.60
N ILE A 318 7.19 -5.12 -15.40
CA ILE A 318 7.04 -4.14 -14.31
C ILE A 318 6.36 -2.84 -14.76
N VAL A 319 6.42 -2.47 -16.02
CA VAL A 319 5.73 -1.28 -16.57
C VAL A 319 4.23 -1.52 -16.72
N VAL A 320 3.82 -2.71 -17.12
CA VAL A 320 2.38 -3.01 -17.31
C VAL A 320 1.60 -2.86 -16.01
N PRO A 321 1.98 -3.44 -14.86
CA PRO A 321 1.32 -3.17 -13.58
C PRO A 321 1.39 -1.70 -13.15
N CYS A 322 2.49 -1.01 -13.45
CA CYS A 322 2.66 0.41 -13.14
C CYS A 322 1.58 1.25 -13.84
N ILE A 323 1.35 1.03 -15.14
CA ILE A 323 0.34 1.74 -15.94
C ILE A 323 -1.09 1.33 -15.54
N LEU A 324 -1.34 0.02 -15.39
CA LEU A 324 -2.69 -0.50 -15.16
C LEU A 324 -3.17 -0.22 -13.73
N SER A 325 -2.37 -0.59 -12.72
CA SER A 325 -2.75 -0.56 -11.32
C SER A 325 -2.03 0.48 -10.46
N GLY A 326 -1.04 1.20 -11.03
CA GLY A 326 -0.26 2.18 -10.29
C GLY A 326 0.69 1.58 -9.27
N ILE A 327 1.01 0.29 -9.37
CA ILE A 327 2.04 -0.37 -8.57
C ILE A 327 3.40 0.00 -9.16
N THR A 328 4.02 1.03 -8.62
CA THR A 328 5.26 1.62 -9.14
C THR A 328 6.52 1.04 -8.50
N GLU A 329 6.37 0.43 -7.34
CA GLU A 329 7.44 -0.05 -6.47
C GLU A 329 8.42 -1.00 -7.17
N PRO A 330 8.00 -1.98 -7.99
CA PRO A 330 8.95 -2.88 -8.66
C PRO A 330 9.91 -2.15 -9.59
N LEU A 331 9.43 -1.09 -10.26
CA LEU A 331 10.27 -0.27 -11.12
C LEU A 331 11.16 0.68 -10.31
N GLU A 332 10.62 1.34 -9.31
CA GLU A 332 11.34 2.26 -8.43
C GLU A 332 12.46 1.56 -7.66
N TYR A 333 12.19 0.38 -7.10
CA TYR A 333 13.21 -0.42 -6.41
C TYR A 333 14.30 -0.96 -7.35
N SER A 334 14.02 -1.10 -8.64
CA SER A 334 15.03 -1.52 -9.61
C SER A 334 16.20 -0.53 -9.75
N PHE A 335 16.01 0.73 -9.38
CA PHE A 335 17.07 1.75 -9.43
C PHE A 335 17.33 2.46 -8.08
N LEU A 336 16.43 2.37 -7.12
CA LEU A 336 16.58 3.02 -5.82
C LEU A 336 17.93 2.76 -5.15
N PHE A 337 18.33 1.50 -5.06
CA PHE A 337 19.56 1.11 -4.35
C PHE A 337 20.82 1.19 -5.23
N ILE A 338 20.65 1.01 -6.53
CA ILE A 338 21.75 1.00 -7.51
C ILE A 338 22.13 2.43 -7.92
N ALA A 339 21.15 3.29 -7.99
CA ALA A 339 21.29 4.65 -8.51
C ALA A 339 20.44 5.66 -7.71
N PRO A 340 20.75 5.95 -6.44
CA PRO A 340 19.95 6.84 -5.58
C PRO A 340 19.69 8.23 -6.18
N ILE A 341 20.62 8.71 -7.01
CA ILE A 341 20.46 10.00 -7.70
C ILE A 341 19.29 9.99 -8.67
N LEU A 342 19.03 8.87 -9.35
CA LEU A 342 17.86 8.70 -10.21
C LEU A 342 16.57 8.68 -9.39
N TYR A 343 16.65 8.12 -8.18
CA TYR A 343 15.51 8.11 -7.27
C TYR A 343 15.16 9.51 -6.74
N VAL A 344 16.15 10.29 -6.34
CA VAL A 344 15.94 11.69 -5.95
C VAL A 344 15.35 12.50 -7.09
N PHE A 345 15.87 12.33 -8.31
CA PHE A 345 15.28 12.94 -9.50
C PHE A 345 13.82 12.52 -9.67
N HIS A 346 13.51 11.23 -9.55
CA HIS A 346 12.15 10.71 -9.65
C HIS A 346 11.22 11.32 -8.60
N ALA A 347 11.64 11.39 -7.33
CA ALA A 347 10.84 11.99 -6.26
C ALA A 347 10.53 13.48 -6.50
N LEU A 348 11.51 14.24 -6.98
CA LEU A 348 11.31 15.65 -7.35
C LEU A 348 10.36 15.80 -8.54
N MET A 349 10.51 14.96 -9.56
CA MET A 349 9.60 14.96 -10.71
C MET A 349 8.20 14.50 -10.34
N ALA A 350 8.05 13.59 -9.41
CA ALA A 350 6.74 13.22 -8.86
C ALA A 350 6.09 14.42 -8.17
N GLY A 351 6.81 15.12 -7.28
CA GLY A 351 6.31 16.37 -6.70
C GLY A 351 5.92 17.41 -7.76
N LEU A 352 6.75 17.58 -8.78
CA LEU A 352 6.45 18.48 -9.89
C LEU A 352 5.19 18.05 -10.67
N ALA A 353 4.97 16.74 -10.83
CA ALA A 353 3.74 16.23 -11.47
C ALA A 353 2.49 16.63 -10.67
N TYR A 354 2.53 16.52 -9.34
CA TYR A 354 1.42 16.96 -8.50
C TYR A 354 1.20 18.48 -8.57
N ALA A 355 2.28 19.27 -8.57
CA ALA A 355 2.17 20.72 -8.72
C ALA A 355 1.57 21.12 -10.08
N LEU A 356 2.04 20.50 -11.17
CA LEU A 356 1.55 20.79 -12.52
C LEU A 356 0.10 20.33 -12.71
N THR A 357 -0.28 19.17 -12.19
CA THR A 357 -1.66 18.70 -12.26
C THR A 357 -2.59 19.60 -11.46
N TYR A 358 -2.14 20.15 -10.33
CA TYR A 358 -2.89 21.18 -9.60
C TYR A 358 -3.07 22.45 -10.42
N ILE A 359 -1.99 23.02 -10.96
CA ILE A 359 -2.04 24.26 -11.78
C ILE A 359 -2.94 24.09 -13.02
N LEU A 360 -2.86 22.94 -13.67
CA LEU A 360 -3.61 22.63 -14.87
C LEU A 360 -5.01 22.07 -14.61
N GLN A 361 -5.44 22.07 -13.34
CA GLN A 361 -6.76 21.59 -12.91
C GLN A 361 -7.09 20.16 -13.39
N PHE A 362 -6.08 19.29 -13.37
CA PHE A 362 -6.22 17.89 -13.79
C PHE A 362 -6.83 17.06 -12.67
N ASN A 363 -8.10 16.69 -12.80
CA ASN A 363 -8.91 16.05 -11.77
C ASN A 363 -9.09 14.55 -12.01
N VAL A 364 -8.01 13.81 -12.30
CA VAL A 364 -8.05 12.36 -12.50
C VAL A 364 -7.29 11.68 -11.36
N ALA A 365 -7.95 10.82 -10.58
CA ALA A 365 -7.32 10.11 -9.48
C ALA A 365 -6.24 9.13 -9.98
N GLY A 366 -5.08 9.11 -9.34
CA GLY A 366 -3.95 8.25 -9.72
C GLY A 366 -3.90 6.91 -9.00
N SER A 367 -4.67 6.75 -7.92
CA SER A 367 -4.69 5.53 -7.12
C SER A 367 -5.97 5.44 -6.30
N ALA A 368 -6.30 4.23 -5.87
CA ALA A 368 -7.36 3.89 -4.93
C ALA A 368 -8.82 4.10 -5.39
N SER A 369 -9.10 4.96 -6.39
CA SER A 369 -10.47 5.19 -6.86
C SER A 369 -10.94 4.14 -7.87
N PHE A 370 -10.05 3.72 -8.80
CA PHE A 370 -10.36 2.75 -9.88
C PHE A 370 -9.25 1.72 -10.10
N GLY A 371 -8.46 1.43 -9.08
CA GLY A 371 -7.42 0.42 -9.20
C GLY A 371 -6.15 0.85 -9.91
N GLY A 372 -6.09 2.06 -10.51
CA GLY A 372 -4.86 2.55 -11.10
C GLY A 372 -5.00 3.64 -12.16
N PRO A 373 -3.86 4.20 -12.62
CA PRO A 373 -3.81 5.37 -13.47
C PRO A 373 -4.59 5.23 -14.78
N LEU A 374 -4.42 4.12 -15.51
CA LEU A 374 -5.07 3.93 -16.81
C LEU A 374 -6.59 3.80 -16.67
N LEU A 375 -7.06 2.99 -15.73
CA LEU A 375 -8.50 2.82 -15.49
C LEU A 375 -9.11 4.13 -15.00
N SER A 376 -8.43 4.83 -14.10
CA SER A 376 -8.86 6.17 -13.66
C SER A 376 -8.92 7.18 -14.80
N LEU A 377 -7.95 7.16 -15.71
CA LEU A 377 -7.99 8.04 -16.88
C LEU A 377 -9.20 7.76 -17.77
N ILE A 378 -9.54 6.49 -17.98
CA ILE A 378 -10.70 6.12 -18.81
C ILE A 378 -12.00 6.51 -18.09
N PHE A 379 -12.21 6.02 -16.88
CA PHE A 379 -13.51 6.14 -16.18
C PHE A 379 -13.71 7.50 -15.52
N ASN A 380 -12.68 8.06 -14.86
CA ASN A 380 -12.80 9.36 -14.19
C ASN A 380 -12.42 10.52 -15.09
N GLY A 381 -11.43 10.30 -15.97
CA GLY A 381 -10.93 11.31 -16.89
C GLY A 381 -11.85 11.51 -18.07
N ILE A 382 -11.83 10.56 -19.02
CA ILE A 382 -12.54 10.69 -20.31
C ILE A 382 -14.05 10.67 -20.10
N MET A 383 -14.55 9.69 -19.36
CA MET A 383 -16.00 9.60 -19.09
C MET A 383 -16.48 10.66 -18.08
N GLY A 384 -15.61 11.15 -17.20
CA GLY A 384 -15.87 12.25 -16.28
C GLY A 384 -15.62 13.65 -16.85
N ALA A 385 -15.41 13.79 -18.15
CA ALA A 385 -15.10 15.07 -18.80
C ALA A 385 -16.13 16.16 -18.52
N ALA A 386 -17.42 15.82 -18.51
CA ALA A 386 -18.51 16.74 -18.20
C ALA A 386 -18.44 17.33 -16.77
N LYS A 387 -17.72 16.68 -15.85
CA LYS A 387 -17.51 17.13 -14.45
C LYS A 387 -16.23 17.97 -14.28
N GLY A 388 -15.53 18.30 -15.36
CA GLY A 388 -14.31 19.09 -15.31
C GLY A 388 -13.06 18.28 -14.94
N SER A 389 -12.93 17.07 -15.45
CA SER A 389 -11.75 16.22 -15.24
C SER A 389 -10.47 16.79 -15.84
N ASN A 390 -10.58 17.61 -16.90
CA ASN A 390 -9.47 18.18 -17.67
C ASN A 390 -8.44 17.13 -18.12
N TRP A 391 -8.91 15.92 -18.43
CA TRP A 391 -8.07 14.79 -18.80
C TRP A 391 -7.14 15.06 -19.99
N GLN A 392 -7.47 16.00 -20.87
CA GLN A 392 -6.69 16.38 -22.05
C GLN A 392 -5.27 16.86 -21.68
N VAL A 393 -5.06 17.33 -20.46
CA VAL A 393 -3.74 17.72 -19.93
C VAL A 393 -2.71 16.61 -20.10
N ILE A 394 -3.13 15.33 -20.01
CA ILE A 394 -2.23 14.19 -20.16
C ILE A 394 -1.63 14.08 -21.57
N LEU A 395 -2.32 14.58 -22.60
CA LEU A 395 -1.88 14.47 -24.00
C LEU A 395 -0.60 15.26 -24.27
N PHE A 396 -0.32 16.32 -23.51
CA PHE A 396 0.91 17.08 -23.64
C PHE A 396 1.86 16.86 -22.44
N LEU A 397 1.33 16.82 -21.23
CA LEU A 397 2.16 16.65 -20.04
C LEU A 397 2.79 15.24 -19.97
N GLY A 398 2.03 14.22 -20.37
CA GLY A 398 2.49 12.83 -20.43
C GLY A 398 3.73 12.64 -21.32
N PRO A 399 3.66 12.99 -22.62
CA PRO A 399 4.82 12.89 -23.51
C PRO A 399 6.03 13.68 -23.04
N ILE A 400 5.84 14.87 -22.45
CA ILE A 400 6.94 15.66 -21.86
C ILE A 400 7.62 14.86 -20.73
N TYR A 401 6.84 14.28 -19.81
CA TYR A 401 7.38 13.45 -18.73
C TYR A 401 8.12 12.23 -19.26
N PHE A 402 7.57 11.54 -20.25
CA PHE A 402 8.23 10.39 -20.89
C PHE A 402 9.59 10.77 -21.47
N VAL A 403 9.65 11.86 -22.24
CA VAL A 403 10.88 12.34 -22.87
C VAL A 403 11.90 12.78 -21.83
N VAL A 404 11.49 13.56 -20.82
CA VAL A 404 12.37 14.04 -19.75
C VAL A 404 12.96 12.87 -18.98
N TYR A 405 12.14 11.91 -18.54
CA TYR A 405 12.64 10.72 -17.84
C TYR A 405 13.60 9.91 -18.71
N TYR A 406 13.24 9.65 -19.97
CA TYR A 406 14.08 8.89 -20.89
C TYR A 406 15.47 9.51 -21.04
N PHE A 407 15.54 10.79 -21.34
CA PHE A 407 16.83 11.44 -21.58
C PHE A 407 17.64 11.63 -20.32
N VAL A 408 17.02 12.02 -19.21
CA VAL A 408 17.73 12.23 -17.92
C VAL A 408 18.26 10.90 -17.38
N PHE A 409 17.45 9.85 -17.38
CA PHE A 409 17.90 8.52 -16.97
C PHE A 409 19.03 8.01 -17.85
N LYS A 410 18.85 8.05 -19.17
CA LYS A 410 19.89 7.63 -20.13
C LYS A 410 21.20 8.40 -19.93
N PHE A 411 21.12 9.72 -19.80
CA PHE A 411 22.28 10.57 -19.60
C PHE A 411 23.03 10.23 -18.30
N ILE A 412 22.32 10.14 -17.18
CA ILE A 412 22.94 9.86 -15.89
C ILE A 412 23.53 8.44 -15.85
N ILE A 413 22.81 7.44 -16.40
CA ILE A 413 23.30 6.05 -16.47
C ILE A 413 24.61 5.98 -17.25
N LEU A 414 24.66 6.59 -18.42
CA LEU A 414 25.85 6.54 -19.27
C LEU A 414 27.00 7.37 -18.70
N LYS A 415 26.72 8.60 -18.22
CA LYS A 415 27.76 9.50 -17.67
C LYS A 415 28.41 8.96 -16.39
N LYS A 416 27.63 8.30 -15.52
CA LYS A 416 28.13 7.74 -14.26
C LYS A 416 28.46 6.26 -14.34
N GLY A 417 28.30 5.61 -15.48
CA GLY A 417 28.58 4.18 -15.66
C GLY A 417 27.77 3.29 -14.70
N LEU A 418 26.50 3.66 -14.40
CA LEU A 418 25.71 2.97 -13.39
C LEU A 418 25.37 1.55 -13.87
N LYS A 419 25.49 0.56 -12.97
CA LYS A 419 25.14 -0.85 -13.21
C LYS A 419 23.62 -1.07 -12.98
N THR A 420 22.81 -0.33 -13.73
CA THR A 420 21.36 -0.46 -13.72
C THR A 420 20.90 -1.75 -14.42
N PRO A 421 19.61 -2.17 -14.28
CA PRO A 421 19.13 -3.40 -14.91
C PRO A 421 19.55 -3.52 -16.39
N GLY A 422 20.17 -4.64 -16.71
CA GLY A 422 20.72 -4.93 -18.05
C GLY A 422 22.16 -4.43 -18.29
N ARG A 423 22.78 -3.75 -17.34
CA ARG A 423 24.19 -3.31 -17.40
C ARG A 423 25.10 -4.07 -16.41
N GLU A 424 24.57 -5.12 -15.83
CA GLU A 424 25.34 -6.05 -15.00
C GLU A 424 26.29 -6.84 -15.91
N GLU A 425 27.56 -6.94 -15.48
CA GLU A 425 28.55 -7.83 -16.09
C GLU A 425 28.35 -9.21 -15.44
N GLU A 426 27.42 -10.01 -15.96
CA GLU A 426 27.32 -11.40 -15.58
C GLU A 426 28.45 -12.20 -16.25
N SER A 427 29.07 -13.14 -15.53
CA SER A 427 29.94 -14.17 -16.09
C SER A 427 29.19 -14.96 -17.17
N ASP A 428 29.84 -15.35 -18.24
CA ASP A 428 29.27 -15.83 -19.51
C ASP A 428 28.46 -17.15 -19.46
N ASP A 429 28.06 -17.67 -18.27
CA ASP A 429 27.45 -19.01 -18.11
C ASP A 429 25.93 -19.03 -17.87
N GLU A 430 25.20 -17.90 -17.88
CA GLU A 430 23.77 -17.91 -17.58
C GLU A 430 22.86 -17.42 -18.72
N ALA A 431 22.98 -18.03 -19.89
CA ALA A 431 21.96 -17.91 -20.94
C ALA A 431 21.08 -19.18 -21.00
N GLU A 432 19.79 -18.97 -20.78
CA GLU A 432 18.69 -19.89 -21.11
C GLU A 432 18.49 -21.13 -20.22
N LYS A 433 17.63 -20.98 -19.18
CA LYS A 433 16.65 -22.04 -18.90
C LYS A 433 15.37 -21.42 -18.32
N ALA A 434 14.28 -21.52 -19.08
CA ALA A 434 12.93 -21.37 -18.53
C ALA A 434 12.67 -22.51 -17.51
N PRO A 435 11.92 -22.25 -16.41
CA PRO A 435 11.69 -23.28 -15.41
C PRO A 435 10.97 -24.48 -16.02
N LYS A 436 11.59 -25.65 -15.91
CA LYS A 436 11.05 -26.93 -16.41
C LYS A 436 10.56 -27.87 -15.31
N THR A 437 10.74 -27.48 -14.04
CA THR A 437 10.42 -28.34 -12.90
C THR A 437 9.07 -27.98 -12.30
N VAL A 438 8.28 -28.99 -11.95
CA VAL A 438 7.02 -28.79 -11.22
C VAL A 438 7.35 -28.23 -9.84
N ILE A 439 6.68 -27.18 -9.42
CA ILE A 439 6.96 -26.46 -8.16
C ILE A 439 7.00 -27.40 -6.95
N SER A 440 6.20 -28.47 -6.95
CA SER A 440 6.15 -29.48 -5.88
C SER A 440 7.48 -30.22 -5.65
N ASP A 441 8.30 -30.37 -6.68
CA ASP A 441 9.55 -31.13 -6.60
C ASP A 441 10.75 -30.25 -6.19
N LEU A 442 10.61 -28.92 -6.35
CA LEU A 442 11.66 -27.96 -6.04
C LEU A 442 11.78 -27.64 -4.54
N ILE A 443 10.66 -27.63 -3.83
CA ILE A 443 10.63 -27.26 -2.41
C ILE A 443 11.42 -28.24 -1.53
N PRO A 444 11.24 -29.57 -1.63
CA PRO A 444 12.06 -30.52 -0.90
C PRO A 444 13.56 -30.38 -1.19
N ALA A 445 13.91 -30.13 -2.46
CA ALA A 445 15.31 -29.94 -2.85
C ALA A 445 15.92 -28.67 -2.26
N ILE A 446 15.15 -27.57 -2.13
CA ILE A 446 15.61 -26.36 -1.44
C ILE A 446 15.83 -26.63 0.06
N VAL A 447 14.95 -27.41 0.71
CA VAL A 447 15.09 -27.80 2.12
C VAL A 447 16.38 -28.58 2.32
N GLU A 448 16.65 -29.54 1.44
CA GLU A 448 17.87 -30.36 1.49
C GLU A 448 19.13 -29.51 1.27
N ALA A 449 19.11 -28.59 0.31
CA ALA A 449 20.23 -27.71 -0.03
C ALA A 449 20.60 -26.72 1.08
N VAL A 450 19.68 -26.37 1.97
CA VAL A 450 19.99 -25.54 3.15
C VAL A 450 20.34 -26.36 4.40
N GLY A 451 20.58 -27.67 4.26
CA GLY A 451 21.02 -28.57 5.34
C GLY A 451 19.91 -29.32 6.05
N GLY A 452 18.74 -29.46 5.39
CA GLY A 452 17.59 -30.23 5.88
C GLY A 452 16.68 -29.47 6.84
N ASP A 453 15.56 -30.10 7.18
CA ASP A 453 14.50 -29.55 8.01
C ASP A 453 14.99 -29.09 9.40
N ASN A 454 15.83 -29.90 10.04
CA ASN A 454 16.40 -29.62 11.36
C ASN A 454 17.35 -28.40 11.37
N ASN A 455 17.82 -27.96 10.21
CA ASN A 455 18.69 -26.78 10.11
C ASN A 455 17.90 -25.47 9.96
N ILE A 456 16.62 -25.53 9.65
CA ILE A 456 15.78 -24.37 9.36
C ILE A 456 15.11 -23.87 10.64
N LYS A 457 15.35 -22.61 11.00
CA LYS A 457 14.69 -21.91 12.12
C LYS A 457 13.40 -21.22 11.73
N SER A 458 13.42 -20.53 10.59
CA SER A 458 12.25 -19.84 10.06
C SER A 458 12.37 -19.63 8.56
N VAL A 459 11.23 -19.60 7.89
CA VAL A 459 11.10 -19.33 6.46
C VAL A 459 10.22 -18.12 6.27
N GLU A 460 10.76 -17.09 5.64
CA GLU A 460 10.05 -15.87 5.28
C GLU A 460 10.27 -15.53 3.80
N ALA A 461 9.43 -14.67 3.26
CA ALA A 461 9.67 -14.10 1.94
C ALA A 461 9.55 -12.57 1.98
N CYS A 462 10.33 -11.90 1.14
CA CYS A 462 10.03 -10.57 0.69
C CYS A 462 9.60 -10.63 -0.78
N PHE A 463 9.43 -9.49 -1.43
CA PHE A 463 8.87 -9.41 -2.79
C PHE A 463 9.59 -10.28 -3.84
N THR A 464 10.90 -10.48 -3.66
CA THR A 464 11.73 -11.22 -4.63
C THR A 464 12.64 -12.27 -4.02
N ARG A 465 12.70 -12.39 -2.69
CA ARG A 465 13.66 -13.26 -2.01
C ARG A 465 12.98 -14.17 -1.00
N LEU A 466 13.27 -15.44 -1.07
CA LEU A 466 13.03 -16.43 -0.03
C LEU A 466 14.12 -16.24 1.04
N ARG A 467 13.72 -16.03 2.27
CA ARG A 467 14.62 -15.79 3.42
C ARG A 467 14.51 -16.96 4.37
N ILE A 468 15.61 -17.65 4.60
CA ILE A 468 15.68 -18.82 5.47
C ILE A 468 16.68 -18.51 6.58
N GLN A 469 16.21 -18.53 7.82
CA GLN A 469 17.10 -18.51 8.98
C GLN A 469 17.52 -19.93 9.33
N LEU A 470 18.79 -20.12 9.61
CA LEU A 470 19.43 -21.42 9.81
C LEU A 470 20.02 -21.54 11.21
N ASN A 471 20.14 -22.78 11.68
CA ASN A 471 20.87 -23.12 12.90
C ASN A 471 22.39 -23.07 12.62
N ASP A 472 22.78 -23.61 11.47
CA ASP A 472 24.16 -23.79 11.04
C ASP A 472 24.26 -23.41 9.56
N CYS A 473 24.98 -22.33 9.26
CA CYS A 473 25.14 -21.85 7.89
C CYS A 473 26.18 -22.65 7.08
N ASP A 474 27.04 -23.44 7.74
CA ASP A 474 28.08 -24.24 7.08
C ASP A 474 27.50 -25.49 6.40
N LYS A 475 26.22 -25.82 6.69
CA LYS A 475 25.49 -26.92 6.05
C LYS A 475 24.83 -26.55 4.73
N VAL A 476 24.89 -25.29 4.33
CA VAL A 476 24.34 -24.83 3.05
C VAL A 476 25.27 -25.32 1.94
N VAL A 477 24.71 -25.92 0.90
CA VAL A 477 25.47 -26.34 -0.27
C VAL A 477 26.02 -25.14 -1.05
N ASP A 478 26.89 -25.38 -2.01
CA ASP A 478 27.53 -24.34 -2.81
C ASP A 478 26.48 -23.50 -3.57
N ASP A 479 26.75 -22.20 -3.69
CA ASP A 479 25.88 -21.22 -4.37
C ASP A 479 25.52 -21.61 -5.80
N ALA A 480 26.43 -22.32 -6.47
CA ALA A 480 26.21 -22.84 -7.81
C ALA A 480 25.04 -23.84 -7.88
N GLU A 481 24.82 -24.63 -6.85
CA GLU A 481 23.71 -25.60 -6.80
C GLU A 481 22.34 -24.92 -6.77
N PHE A 482 22.23 -23.77 -6.06
CA PHE A 482 20.98 -22.99 -6.03
C PHE A 482 20.66 -22.39 -7.39
N THR A 483 21.66 -21.94 -8.13
CA THR A 483 21.47 -21.29 -9.43
C THR A 483 21.32 -22.28 -10.57
N GLU A 484 22.05 -23.40 -10.54
CA GLU A 484 22.06 -24.37 -11.62
C GLU A 484 20.94 -25.42 -11.52
N LYS A 485 20.63 -25.89 -10.30
CA LYS A 485 19.68 -27.00 -10.09
C LYS A 485 18.35 -26.55 -9.47
N LEU A 486 18.38 -25.51 -8.60
CA LEU A 486 17.22 -25.08 -7.83
C LEU A 486 16.58 -23.78 -8.39
N GLU A 487 16.90 -23.42 -9.61
CA GLU A 487 16.29 -22.31 -10.36
C GLU A 487 16.37 -20.94 -9.64
N ALA A 488 17.25 -20.78 -8.66
CA ALA A 488 17.46 -19.50 -8.00
C ALA A 488 18.17 -18.53 -8.95
N ARG A 489 17.78 -17.27 -8.89
CA ARG A 489 18.45 -16.19 -9.64
C ARG A 489 19.71 -15.66 -8.95
N GLY A 490 20.00 -16.15 -7.76
CA GLY A 490 21.14 -15.83 -6.94
C GLY A 490 20.83 -16.10 -5.47
N ILE A 491 21.88 -16.20 -4.67
CA ILE A 491 21.83 -16.40 -3.23
C ILE A 491 22.69 -15.35 -2.53
N VAL A 492 22.29 -14.94 -1.36
CA VAL A 492 23.04 -14.01 -0.51
C VAL A 492 23.11 -14.59 0.89
N HIS A 493 24.32 -14.84 1.37
CA HIS A 493 24.56 -15.25 2.75
C HIS A 493 24.39 -14.05 3.68
N VAL A 494 23.66 -14.23 4.75
CA VAL A 494 23.43 -13.22 5.80
C VAL A 494 23.75 -13.82 7.16
N ASN A 495 23.96 -12.98 8.15
CA ASN A 495 24.22 -13.46 9.49
C ASN A 495 23.05 -14.34 10.00
N GLY A 496 23.32 -15.65 10.17
CA GLY A 496 22.34 -16.63 10.64
C GLY A 496 21.41 -17.18 9.56
N GLY A 497 21.72 -17.09 8.25
CA GLY A 497 20.91 -17.68 7.20
C GLY A 497 21.22 -17.27 5.78
N VAL A 498 20.29 -17.52 4.87
CA VAL A 498 20.42 -17.24 3.43
C VAL A 498 19.19 -16.49 2.89
N GLN A 499 19.41 -15.72 1.83
CA GLN A 499 18.38 -15.07 1.04
C GLN A 499 18.49 -15.52 -0.42
N ILE A 500 17.55 -16.30 -0.89
CA ILE A 500 17.55 -16.90 -2.23
C ILE A 500 16.61 -16.07 -3.13
N VAL A 501 17.07 -15.66 -4.29
CA VAL A 501 16.33 -14.78 -5.19
C VAL A 501 15.49 -15.61 -6.16
N TYR A 502 14.18 -15.67 -5.93
CA TYR A 502 13.19 -16.35 -6.78
C TYR A 502 12.21 -15.40 -7.48
N GLY A 503 12.40 -14.07 -7.33
CA GLY A 503 11.43 -13.10 -7.87
C GLY A 503 10.05 -13.24 -7.23
N ASN A 504 9.01 -13.06 -8.02
CA ASN A 504 7.60 -13.14 -7.57
C ASN A 504 7.20 -14.50 -6.99
N MET A 505 7.98 -15.57 -7.25
CA MET A 505 7.73 -16.90 -6.71
C MET A 505 8.18 -17.05 -5.25
N ALA A 506 9.00 -16.16 -4.73
CA ALA A 506 9.56 -16.23 -3.38
C ALA A 506 8.49 -16.39 -2.28
N SER A 507 7.38 -15.68 -2.40
CA SER A 507 6.27 -15.78 -1.43
C SER A 507 5.56 -17.13 -1.49
N ASN A 508 5.35 -17.66 -2.69
CA ASN A 508 4.74 -18.97 -2.91
C ASN A 508 5.64 -20.11 -2.38
N TYR A 509 6.94 -20.04 -2.66
CA TYR A 509 7.92 -21.00 -2.15
C TYR A 509 8.02 -20.95 -0.62
N ALA A 510 7.99 -19.76 -0.01
CA ALA A 510 7.98 -19.64 1.44
C ALA A 510 6.72 -20.28 2.07
N THR A 511 5.56 -20.15 1.44
CA THR A 511 4.31 -20.76 1.92
C THR A 511 4.40 -22.27 1.85
N GLN A 512 4.76 -22.83 0.69
CA GLN A 512 4.86 -24.27 0.50
C GLN A 512 5.96 -24.91 1.37
N MET A 513 7.08 -24.20 1.56
CA MET A 513 8.17 -24.64 2.42
C MET A 513 7.73 -24.69 3.89
N ARG A 514 6.95 -23.70 4.36
CA ARG A 514 6.37 -23.73 5.71
C ARG A 514 5.35 -24.84 5.87
N GLU A 515 4.50 -25.07 4.89
CA GLU A 515 3.56 -26.20 4.87
C GLU A 515 4.29 -27.55 4.96
N LEU A 516 5.35 -27.74 4.15
CA LEU A 516 6.16 -28.95 4.18
C LEU A 516 6.83 -29.17 5.54
N LEU A 517 7.29 -28.09 6.19
CA LEU A 517 8.02 -28.14 7.47
C LEU A 517 7.09 -28.09 8.68
N GLY A 518 5.76 -28.00 8.52
CA GLY A 518 4.81 -27.86 9.60
C GLY A 518 5.01 -26.58 10.42
N MET A 519 5.56 -25.53 9.80
CA MET A 519 5.78 -24.21 10.41
C MET A 519 4.53 -23.33 10.21
N GLU A 520 3.95 -22.79 11.30
CA GLU A 520 2.83 -21.84 11.25
C GLU A 520 3.22 -20.44 10.74
#